data_e70da21966ac56a09e9970f0e9c9a30f
#
_entry.id   e70da21966ac56a09e9970f0e9c9a30f
#
_cell.length_a   1.000
_cell.length_b   1.000
_cell.length_c   1.000
_cell.angle_alpha   90.00
_cell.angle_beta   90.00
_cell.angle_gamma   90.00
#
_symmetry.space_group_name_H-M   'P 1'
#
loop_
_entity.id
_entity.type
_entity.pdbx_description
1 polymer ?
#
loop_
_entity_poly.entity_id
_entity_poly.type
_entity_poly.pdbx_seq_one_letter_code
_entity_poly.pdbx_strand_id
1 'polypeptide(L)'
;MHYKLYKGGKQWLCMAIAITSATLGMSFASNAQADTDVQPQANQTVMATSGSTSSTNVESSTVSADSQSSTVEVAENINDNNSTNNVTTNEVASSNENSYAIAATSAKVAAATVTTPENGWNSNHTAFYQNGQTANGYVQADDGNYYMFKNGVRQSGVQSWMGTYYYFDPSTYLRVDNDYREQVWQDGTHDWYMFGNDGRIISGLYNWQGSTYYFDPSSYLRVDNDYRSTEADGRGVLLGSNGIALTGVQKWMGSYYYFDPVTKLRVDNDYRQSQWGSWYMFGDDGRAVSGLYNWQGSLYYFDPVTYLKDTNTEVTVNGQKYKLDNNGIATAENDGVDRALSMKGTPYVWGGNKPGGFDCSGLVQWAFKLGSNYRTTYQQQTLGTHHYDVYNAPKGALLFFGSDSAPYHVAISLGNGSYVHAPEPGDVVKIGYTKYFTASYYVVL
;
A
#
# COMPACT_ATOMS: atom_id res chain seq x y z
N MET A 1 -15.58 -10.94 -7.64
CA MET A 1 -15.79 -10.05 -8.79
C MET A 1 -14.94 -10.57 -9.93
N HIS A 2 -15.51 -10.85 -11.09
CA HIS A 2 -14.73 -11.26 -12.27
C HIS A 2 -14.53 -10.03 -13.16
N TYR A 3 -13.29 -9.68 -13.44
CA TYR A 3 -12.95 -8.59 -14.36
C TYR A 3 -12.65 -9.18 -15.75
N LYS A 4 -13.24 -8.61 -16.81
CA LYS A 4 -12.84 -8.87 -18.19
C LYS A 4 -12.15 -7.62 -18.75
N LEU A 5 -10.96 -7.81 -19.28
CA LEU A 5 -10.21 -6.79 -19.97
C LEU A 5 -10.60 -6.77 -21.45
N TYR A 6 -10.98 -5.60 -21.97
CA TYR A 6 -11.24 -5.37 -23.38
C TYR A 6 -10.26 -4.35 -23.94
N LYS A 7 -9.70 -4.64 -25.09
CA LYS A 7 -8.79 -3.75 -25.80
C LYS A 7 -9.59 -2.85 -26.73
N GLY A 8 -9.70 -1.55 -26.42
CA GLY A 8 -10.25 -0.52 -27.29
C GLY A 8 -9.12 0.43 -27.67
N GLY A 9 -8.57 0.27 -28.89
CA GLY A 9 -7.40 1.00 -29.33
C GLY A 9 -6.13 0.62 -28.56
N LYS A 10 -5.29 1.59 -28.19
CA LYS A 10 -4.06 1.38 -27.40
C LYS A 10 -4.29 1.48 -25.89
N GLN A 11 -5.53 1.72 -25.44
CA GLN A 11 -5.88 1.78 -24.01
C GLN A 11 -6.66 0.56 -23.57
N TRP A 12 -6.34 0.03 -22.38
CA TRP A 12 -7.10 -1.01 -21.74
C TRP A 12 -8.15 -0.40 -20.81
N LEU A 13 -9.44 -0.58 -21.14
CA LEU A 13 -10.53 -0.19 -20.24
C LEU A 13 -10.86 -1.35 -19.32
N CYS A 14 -10.76 -1.16 -18.01
CA CYS A 14 -11.34 -2.05 -17.02
C CYS A 14 -12.84 -1.76 -16.88
N MET A 15 -13.69 -2.57 -17.49
CA MET A 15 -15.13 -2.57 -17.17
C MET A 15 -15.41 -3.59 -16.10
N ALA A 16 -15.86 -3.13 -14.93
CA ALA A 16 -16.46 -3.98 -13.92
C ALA A 16 -17.87 -4.35 -14.37
N ILE A 17 -18.11 -5.63 -14.65
CA ILE A 17 -19.47 -6.14 -14.87
C ILE A 17 -20.10 -6.35 -13.49
N ALA A 18 -20.92 -5.40 -13.06
CA ALA A 18 -21.80 -5.57 -11.91
C ALA A 18 -22.96 -6.47 -12.35
N ILE A 19 -23.08 -7.64 -11.74
CA ILE A 19 -24.33 -8.41 -11.79
C ILE A 19 -25.29 -7.66 -10.88
N THR A 20 -26.25 -6.96 -11.47
CA THR A 20 -27.32 -6.26 -10.77
C THR A 20 -28.32 -7.27 -10.23
N SER A 21 -28.34 -7.44 -8.92
CA SER A 21 -29.58 -7.63 -8.19
C SER A 21 -30.05 -6.24 -7.77
N ALA A 22 -31.23 -5.88 -8.24
CA ALA A 22 -31.82 -4.55 -8.07
C ALA A 22 -32.09 -4.24 -6.61
N THR A 23 -31.48 -3.16 -6.07
CA THR A 23 -32.11 -2.25 -5.12
C THR A 23 -31.36 -0.91 -5.13
N LEU A 24 -32.07 0.14 -5.53
CA LEU A 24 -31.93 1.58 -5.30
C LEU A 24 -30.54 2.20 -5.09
N GLY A 25 -30.20 2.98 -6.06
CA GLY A 25 -29.48 4.24 -6.15
C GLY A 25 -28.54 4.68 -5.04
N MET A 26 -27.25 4.79 -5.43
CA MET A 26 -26.38 5.93 -5.17
C MET A 26 -25.09 5.73 -5.99
N SER A 27 -24.85 6.62 -6.92
CA SER A 27 -23.61 6.72 -7.68
C SER A 27 -22.52 7.28 -6.76
N PHE A 28 -21.51 6.48 -6.45
CA PHE A 28 -20.25 7.00 -5.91
C PHE A 28 -19.18 6.91 -6.99
N ALA A 29 -18.85 8.05 -7.57
CA ALA A 29 -17.57 8.21 -8.22
C ALA A 29 -16.52 8.34 -7.11
N SER A 30 -15.79 7.28 -6.79
CA SER A 30 -14.69 7.33 -5.85
C SER A 30 -13.42 7.72 -6.61
N ASN A 31 -13.07 8.99 -6.56
CA ASN A 31 -11.68 9.40 -6.74
C ASN A 31 -10.91 8.86 -5.54
N ALA A 32 -10.17 7.77 -5.72
CA ALA A 32 -9.24 7.27 -4.71
C ALA A 32 -8.02 8.20 -4.71
N GLN A 33 -8.04 9.19 -3.84
CA GLN A 33 -6.90 10.08 -3.59
C GLN A 33 -6.21 9.59 -2.31
N ALA A 34 -4.90 9.39 -2.37
CA ALA A 34 -4.09 9.13 -1.18
C ALA A 34 -4.12 10.40 -0.32
N ASP A 35 -4.76 10.30 0.85
CA ASP A 35 -4.87 11.41 1.78
C ASP A 35 -3.63 11.38 2.69
N THR A 36 -2.67 12.28 2.43
CA THR A 36 -1.37 12.28 3.11
C THR A 36 -1.38 13.06 4.44
N ASP A 37 -2.52 13.66 4.87
CA ASP A 37 -2.50 14.69 5.91
C ASP A 37 -3.43 14.47 7.12
N VAL A 38 -3.76 13.24 7.51
CA VAL A 38 -4.54 13.06 8.75
C VAL A 38 -3.82 12.13 9.73
N GLN A 39 -3.08 12.75 10.64
CA GLN A 39 -2.63 12.09 11.87
C GLN A 39 -3.86 11.76 12.73
N PRO A 40 -4.01 10.54 13.26
CA PRO A 40 -4.96 10.29 14.35
C PRO A 40 -4.60 11.19 15.54
N GLN A 41 -5.49 12.11 15.94
CA GLN A 41 -5.25 12.95 17.10
C GLN A 41 -5.22 12.10 18.37
N ALA A 42 -4.04 11.89 18.90
CA ALA A 42 -3.87 11.38 20.24
C ALA A 42 -4.21 12.52 21.22
N ASN A 43 -5.34 12.44 21.92
CA ASN A 43 -5.61 13.29 23.07
C ASN A 43 -4.57 12.95 24.15
N GLN A 44 -3.56 13.80 24.28
CA GLN A 44 -2.69 13.76 25.44
C GLN A 44 -3.49 14.29 26.64
N THR A 45 -3.88 13.38 27.50
CA THR A 45 -4.33 13.71 28.84
C THR A 45 -3.11 14.19 29.63
N VAL A 46 -2.96 15.51 29.73
CA VAL A 46 -1.94 16.12 30.59
C VAL A 46 -2.35 15.87 32.03
N MET A 47 -1.72 14.94 32.71
CA MET A 47 -1.75 14.88 34.17
C MET A 47 -0.94 16.06 34.71
N ALA A 48 -1.64 17.02 35.30
CA ALA A 48 -1.06 18.09 36.09
C ALA A 48 -0.49 17.49 37.39
N THR A 49 0.83 17.41 37.49
CA THR A 49 1.53 17.26 38.75
C THR A 49 1.96 18.64 39.24
N SER A 50 1.31 19.08 40.32
CA SER A 50 1.70 20.22 41.13
C SER A 50 3.00 19.94 41.89
N GLY A 51 4.00 20.82 41.76
CA GLY A 51 5.24 20.71 42.52
C GLY A 51 6.10 21.96 42.34
N SER A 52 5.86 22.94 43.13
CA SER A 52 6.61 24.03 43.78
C SER A 52 8.07 24.32 43.41
N THR A 53 8.26 25.61 43.02
CA THR A 53 9.32 26.58 43.33
C THR A 53 10.80 26.25 43.15
N SER A 54 11.49 26.98 42.26
CA SER A 54 12.42 28.05 42.68
C SER A 54 13.02 28.77 41.43
N SER A 55 12.98 30.08 41.57
CA SER A 55 13.51 31.12 40.71
C SER A 55 15.03 31.11 40.64
N THR A 56 15.62 31.38 39.46
CA THR A 56 16.74 32.31 39.32
C THR A 56 16.73 32.89 37.90
N ASN A 57 16.65 34.25 37.87
CA ASN A 57 16.95 35.12 36.75
C ASN A 57 18.39 35.02 36.32
N VAL A 58 18.68 35.10 35.02
CA VAL A 58 19.73 35.96 34.46
C VAL A 58 19.41 36.31 32.99
N GLU A 59 19.40 37.61 32.77
CA GLU A 59 19.41 38.51 31.65
C GLU A 59 19.88 38.02 30.27
N SER A 60 19.07 38.35 29.27
CA SER A 60 19.29 39.38 28.21
C SER A 60 20.65 39.46 27.53
N SER A 61 20.66 39.19 26.24
CA SER A 61 21.34 40.06 25.28
C SER A 61 20.76 39.87 23.87
N THR A 62 20.15 40.95 23.43
CA THR A 62 19.73 41.30 22.06
C THR A 62 20.96 41.57 21.19
N VAL A 63 21.00 41.06 19.96
CA VAL A 63 21.68 41.70 18.83
C VAL A 63 20.79 41.61 17.60
N SER A 64 20.34 42.78 17.20
CA SER A 64 19.75 43.07 15.89
C SER A 64 20.85 43.37 14.88
N ALA A 65 20.70 42.95 13.65
CA ALA A 65 21.18 43.62 12.44
C ALA A 65 20.66 42.76 11.27
N ASP A 66 20.10 43.21 10.35
CA ASP A 66 19.73 44.35 9.54
C ASP A 66 19.66 43.87 8.08
N SER A 67 18.64 44.29 7.45
CA SER A 67 18.17 44.09 6.08
C SER A 67 19.22 44.54 5.06
N GLN A 68 19.26 43.86 3.91
CA GLN A 68 19.34 44.58 2.63
C GLN A 68 18.76 43.76 1.48
N SER A 69 17.68 44.28 0.96
CA SER A 69 17.08 44.04 -0.36
C SER A 69 17.97 44.70 -1.44
N SER A 70 18.23 44.01 -2.53
CA SER A 70 18.65 44.66 -3.79
C SER A 70 17.88 44.09 -4.95
N THR A 71 16.87 44.82 -5.33
CA THR A 71 16.21 44.78 -6.64
C THR A 71 17.19 45.32 -7.70
N VAL A 72 17.34 44.61 -8.80
CA VAL A 72 17.91 45.14 -10.04
C VAL A 72 16.86 44.99 -11.14
N GLU A 73 16.26 46.13 -11.49
CA GLU A 73 15.59 46.36 -12.77
C GLU A 73 16.65 46.44 -13.86
N VAL A 74 16.40 45.81 -15.01
CA VAL A 74 17.03 46.22 -16.27
C VAL A 74 15.98 46.28 -17.37
N ALA A 75 15.96 47.43 -17.95
CA ALA A 75 15.05 47.98 -18.90
C ALA A 75 14.95 47.23 -20.23
N GLU A 76 13.77 47.35 -20.81
CA GLU A 76 13.43 47.13 -22.23
C GLU A 76 14.30 47.96 -23.17
N ASN A 77 14.63 47.36 -24.31
CA ASN A 77 14.94 48.14 -25.49
C ASN A 77 14.27 47.51 -26.72
N ILE A 78 13.25 48.20 -27.18
CA ILE A 78 12.50 47.99 -28.40
C ILE A 78 13.39 48.51 -29.54
N ASN A 79 13.50 47.75 -30.63
CA ASN A 79 13.72 48.35 -31.94
C ASN A 79 12.98 47.57 -33.03
N ASP A 80 11.93 48.20 -33.47
CA ASP A 80 11.20 47.93 -34.71
C ASP A 80 12.11 48.12 -35.91
N ASN A 81 12.05 47.22 -36.88
CA ASN A 81 12.08 47.64 -38.28
C ASN A 81 11.30 46.66 -39.16
N ASN A 82 10.21 47.21 -39.59
CA ASN A 82 9.25 46.83 -40.61
C ASN A 82 9.92 46.82 -42.00
N SER A 83 9.71 45.79 -42.80
CA SER A 83 9.58 45.96 -44.24
C SER A 83 8.79 44.85 -44.90
N THR A 84 7.57 45.17 -45.15
CA THR A 84 6.65 44.53 -46.10
C THR A 84 7.24 44.58 -47.50
N ASN A 85 7.07 43.50 -48.31
CA ASN A 85 6.70 43.65 -49.68
C ASN A 85 5.94 42.47 -50.28
N ASN A 86 4.87 42.82 -50.83
CA ASN A 86 3.74 42.16 -51.42
C ASN A 86 4.04 41.18 -52.57
N VAL A 87 3.14 40.22 -52.65
CA VAL A 87 2.69 39.43 -53.81
C VAL A 87 2.17 40.30 -54.95
N THR A 88 2.52 39.94 -56.17
CA THR A 88 1.62 40.14 -57.28
C THR A 88 1.84 39.05 -58.33
N THR A 89 0.79 38.32 -58.60
CA THR A 89 0.54 37.49 -59.76
C THR A 89 0.24 38.42 -60.98
N ASN A 90 0.76 38.04 -62.10
CA ASN A 90 0.05 38.28 -63.37
C ASN A 90 0.54 37.38 -64.49
N GLU A 91 -0.37 36.59 -65.01
CA GLU A 91 -0.35 36.04 -66.39
C GLU A 91 -0.42 37.16 -67.42
N VAL A 92 0.14 36.96 -68.59
CA VAL A 92 -0.50 37.00 -69.95
C VAL A 92 0.55 36.99 -71.06
N ALA A 93 0.45 36.00 -71.81
CA ALA A 93 0.61 35.71 -73.26
C ALA A 93 1.37 36.65 -74.22
N SER A 94 2.10 35.96 -75.08
CA SER A 94 2.12 36.03 -76.54
C SER A 94 3.20 36.88 -77.24
N SER A 95 3.93 36.14 -78.05
CA SER A 95 4.48 36.43 -79.39
C SER A 95 5.61 37.47 -79.54
N ASN A 96 6.78 37.05 -79.94
CA ASN A 96 7.27 37.09 -81.30
C ASN A 96 8.73 36.59 -81.44
N GLU A 97 8.95 35.91 -82.49
CA GLU A 97 10.22 35.41 -82.99
C GLU A 97 11.29 36.49 -83.10
N ASN A 98 12.49 36.19 -82.62
CA ASN A 98 13.71 36.54 -83.33
C ASN A 98 14.87 35.60 -82.95
N SER A 99 15.31 34.92 -83.97
CA SER A 99 16.42 33.97 -83.90
C SER A 99 17.77 34.70 -83.78
N TYR A 100 18.47 34.45 -82.67
CA TYR A 100 19.92 34.54 -82.59
C TYR A 100 20.44 33.29 -81.98
N ALA A 101 21.19 32.51 -82.74
CA ALA A 101 21.94 31.35 -82.28
C ALA A 101 23.02 31.78 -81.29
N ILE A 102 22.80 31.50 -80.02
CA ILE A 102 23.87 31.50 -78.96
C ILE A 102 24.22 30.08 -78.69
N ALA A 103 25.50 29.76 -78.98
CA ALA A 103 26.05 28.45 -78.65
C ALA A 103 25.85 28.14 -77.18
N ALA A 104 24.99 27.18 -76.85
CA ALA A 104 24.82 26.65 -75.55
C ALA A 104 26.05 25.76 -75.22
N THR A 105 26.96 26.31 -74.49
CA THR A 105 27.92 25.49 -73.73
C THR A 105 27.15 24.82 -72.55
N SER A 106 26.72 23.59 -72.78
CA SER A 106 26.19 22.72 -71.75
C SER A 106 27.30 22.48 -70.72
N ALA A 107 27.28 23.31 -69.68
CA ALA A 107 28.01 22.93 -68.48
C ALA A 107 27.26 21.72 -67.89
N LYS A 108 27.79 20.51 -68.18
CA LYS A 108 27.37 19.28 -67.52
C LYS A 108 27.71 19.45 -66.07
N VAL A 109 26.74 19.85 -65.23
CA VAL A 109 26.85 19.75 -63.80
C VAL A 109 26.99 18.25 -63.56
N ALA A 110 28.23 17.81 -63.31
CA ALA A 110 28.48 16.45 -62.85
C ALA A 110 27.68 16.29 -61.53
N ALA A 111 26.63 15.51 -61.60
CA ALA A 111 25.98 15.05 -60.38
C ALA A 111 27.08 14.37 -59.53
N ALA A 112 27.37 14.97 -58.40
CA ALA A 112 28.31 14.33 -57.44
C ALA A 112 27.75 12.94 -57.16
N THR A 113 28.48 11.91 -57.68
CA THR A 113 28.17 10.53 -57.37
C THR A 113 28.40 10.36 -55.86
N VAL A 114 27.31 10.25 -55.08
CA VAL A 114 27.37 9.88 -53.68
C VAL A 114 27.97 8.47 -53.63
N THR A 115 29.25 8.38 -53.24
CA THR A 115 29.92 7.09 -53.06
C THR A 115 29.33 6.44 -51.84
N THR A 116 28.75 5.24 -52.01
CA THR A 116 28.29 4.43 -50.90
C THR A 116 29.52 3.76 -50.26
N PRO A 117 29.82 4.04 -49.00
CA PRO A 117 30.94 3.36 -48.31
C PRO A 117 30.58 1.89 -48.05
N GLU A 118 31.60 1.06 -47.91
CA GLU A 118 31.44 -0.35 -47.50
C GLU A 118 30.86 -0.39 -46.05
N ASN A 119 31.39 0.45 -45.19
CA ASN A 119 30.91 0.65 -43.81
C ASN A 119 30.89 2.15 -43.46
N GLY A 120 30.00 2.56 -42.58
CA GLY A 120 29.92 3.92 -42.04
C GLY A 120 28.97 4.83 -42.78
N TRP A 121 29.09 6.12 -42.52
CA TRP A 121 28.26 7.16 -43.15
C TRP A 121 28.63 7.43 -44.58
N ASN A 122 27.63 7.68 -45.42
CA ASN A 122 27.91 8.27 -46.75
C ASN A 122 28.42 9.72 -46.57
N SER A 123 28.97 10.29 -47.64
CA SER A 123 29.67 11.59 -47.66
C SER A 123 28.82 12.76 -47.14
N ASN A 124 27.51 12.69 -47.20
CA ASN A 124 26.58 13.75 -46.74
C ASN A 124 25.85 13.35 -45.45
N HIS A 125 26.23 12.27 -44.77
CA HIS A 125 25.67 11.78 -43.50
C HIS A 125 24.15 11.55 -43.53
N THR A 126 23.59 11.19 -44.69
CA THR A 126 22.15 10.92 -44.84
C THR A 126 21.82 9.45 -44.71
N ALA A 127 22.78 8.55 -44.93
CA ALA A 127 22.60 7.12 -44.83
C ALA A 127 23.84 6.44 -44.23
N PHE A 128 23.62 5.38 -43.43
CA PHE A 128 24.66 4.55 -42.85
C PHE A 128 24.68 3.15 -43.50
N TYR A 129 25.85 2.64 -43.71
CA TYR A 129 26.09 1.38 -44.42
C TYR A 129 26.85 0.38 -43.54
N GLN A 130 26.58 -0.90 -43.73
CA GLN A 130 27.31 -2.04 -43.16
C GLN A 130 27.52 -3.10 -44.26
N ASN A 131 28.76 -3.47 -44.52
CA ASN A 131 29.12 -4.44 -45.59
C ASN A 131 28.54 -4.07 -46.96
N GLY A 132 28.58 -2.79 -47.30
CA GLY A 132 28.08 -2.24 -48.58
C GLY A 132 26.57 -2.18 -48.72
N GLN A 133 25.83 -2.51 -47.67
CA GLN A 133 24.37 -2.43 -47.63
C GLN A 133 23.90 -1.37 -46.65
N THR A 134 22.71 -0.82 -46.86
CA THR A 134 22.09 0.14 -45.90
C THR A 134 21.83 -0.55 -44.57
N ALA A 135 22.26 0.09 -43.48
CA ALA A 135 22.09 -0.43 -42.14
C ALA A 135 20.60 -0.55 -41.75
N ASN A 136 20.28 -1.58 -41.00
CA ASN A 136 18.97 -1.81 -40.42
C ASN A 136 19.10 -2.23 -38.95
N GLY A 137 18.20 -1.73 -38.09
CA GLY A 137 18.16 -2.09 -36.70
C GLY A 137 19.04 -1.20 -35.81
N TYR A 138 19.35 -1.72 -34.65
CA TYR A 138 20.11 -1.03 -33.59
C TYR A 138 21.60 -1.21 -33.83
N VAL A 139 22.32 -0.13 -34.08
CA VAL A 139 23.73 -0.16 -34.52
C VAL A 139 24.53 0.88 -33.72
N GLN A 140 25.73 0.49 -33.30
CA GLN A 140 26.74 1.44 -32.85
C GLN A 140 27.50 1.93 -34.07
N ALA A 141 27.50 3.24 -34.32
CA ALA A 141 28.17 3.88 -35.43
C ALA A 141 29.64 4.18 -35.08
N ASP A 142 30.40 4.63 -36.09
CA ASP A 142 31.84 4.92 -36.00
C ASP A 142 32.17 6.04 -34.95
N ASP A 143 31.21 6.90 -34.64
CA ASP A 143 31.32 7.92 -33.62
C ASP A 143 31.15 7.36 -32.18
N GLY A 144 30.93 6.04 -32.05
CA GLY A 144 30.73 5.36 -30.79
C GLY A 144 29.30 5.46 -30.24
N ASN A 145 28.43 6.23 -30.88
CA ASN A 145 27.04 6.42 -30.48
C ASN A 145 26.12 5.32 -31.02
N TYR A 146 24.98 5.14 -30.39
CA TYR A 146 23.96 4.16 -30.79
C TYR A 146 22.81 4.85 -31.52
N TYR A 147 22.43 4.26 -32.64
CA TYR A 147 21.34 4.69 -33.51
C TYR A 147 20.42 3.54 -33.85
N MET A 148 19.18 3.87 -34.21
CA MET A 148 18.26 2.94 -34.87
C MET A 148 18.17 3.32 -36.35
N PHE A 149 18.40 2.35 -37.23
CA PHE A 149 18.33 2.54 -38.67
C PHE A 149 17.19 1.74 -39.30
N LYS A 150 16.59 2.32 -40.31
CA LYS A 150 15.69 1.64 -41.25
C LYS A 150 16.08 2.06 -42.67
N ASN A 151 16.57 1.05 -43.43
CA ASN A 151 17.13 1.27 -44.79
C ASN A 151 18.22 2.37 -44.85
N GLY A 152 19.10 2.35 -43.84
CA GLY A 152 20.19 3.33 -43.71
C GLY A 152 19.81 4.66 -43.11
N VAL A 153 18.52 4.96 -42.93
CA VAL A 153 17.99 6.24 -42.39
C VAL A 153 17.78 6.12 -40.87
N ARG A 154 18.28 7.10 -40.13
CA ARG A 154 18.10 7.20 -38.69
C ARG A 154 16.62 7.32 -38.32
N GLN A 155 16.22 6.59 -37.29
CA GLN A 155 14.89 6.64 -36.69
C GLN A 155 14.94 7.38 -35.35
N SER A 156 13.85 8.05 -34.99
CA SER A 156 13.69 8.76 -33.70
C SER A 156 12.45 8.27 -32.96
N GLY A 157 12.29 8.75 -31.72
CA GLY A 157 11.19 8.34 -30.84
C GLY A 157 11.39 6.92 -30.29
N VAL A 158 10.32 6.31 -29.82
CA VAL A 158 10.31 4.94 -29.30
C VAL A 158 10.45 3.93 -30.44
N GLN A 159 11.48 3.11 -30.38
CA GLN A 159 11.78 2.08 -31.37
C GLN A 159 11.87 0.71 -30.69
N SER A 160 11.25 -0.32 -31.28
CA SER A 160 11.33 -1.70 -30.80
C SER A 160 12.53 -2.42 -31.40
N TRP A 161 13.31 -3.10 -30.55
CA TRP A 161 14.42 -3.94 -30.99
C TRP A 161 14.66 -5.12 -30.02
N MET A 162 14.77 -6.34 -30.57
CA MET A 162 15.07 -7.59 -29.82
C MET A 162 14.23 -7.76 -28.54
N GLY A 163 12.91 -7.51 -28.65
CA GLY A 163 11.95 -7.74 -27.55
C GLY A 163 11.89 -6.65 -26.47
N THR A 164 12.56 -5.51 -26.68
CA THR A 164 12.50 -4.34 -25.82
C THR A 164 12.31 -3.06 -26.63
N TYR A 165 12.25 -1.91 -25.94
CA TYR A 165 12.10 -0.60 -26.58
C TYR A 165 13.23 0.32 -26.14
N TYR A 166 13.65 1.20 -27.07
CA TYR A 166 14.64 2.25 -26.90
C TYR A 166 14.05 3.58 -27.37
N TYR A 167 14.55 4.68 -26.84
CA TYR A 167 14.20 6.01 -27.34
C TYR A 167 15.40 6.65 -28.02
N PHE A 168 15.16 7.24 -29.19
CA PHE A 168 16.14 8.01 -29.93
C PHE A 168 15.67 9.44 -30.04
N ASP A 169 16.49 10.37 -29.57
CA ASP A 169 16.16 11.80 -29.52
C ASP A 169 15.84 12.34 -30.93
N PRO A 170 14.72 13.05 -31.10
CA PRO A 170 14.30 13.51 -32.44
C PRO A 170 15.24 14.52 -33.12
N SER A 171 16.08 15.20 -32.32
CA SER A 171 17.00 16.24 -32.84
C SER A 171 18.38 15.65 -33.14
N THR A 172 18.87 14.80 -32.29
CA THR A 172 20.22 14.21 -32.40
C THR A 172 20.22 12.81 -32.99
N TYR A 173 19.09 12.09 -32.91
CA TYR A 173 18.93 10.67 -33.22
C TYR A 173 19.75 9.74 -32.33
N LEU A 174 20.34 10.27 -31.26
CA LEU A 174 21.10 9.47 -30.30
C LEU A 174 20.17 8.70 -29.39
N ARG A 175 20.60 7.50 -28.98
CA ARG A 175 19.91 6.75 -27.93
C ARG A 175 19.91 7.57 -26.61
N VAL A 176 18.79 7.57 -25.95
CA VAL A 176 18.63 8.22 -24.65
C VAL A 176 18.77 7.17 -23.55
N ASP A 177 19.67 7.45 -22.59
CA ASP A 177 19.95 6.60 -21.45
C ASP A 177 19.62 7.33 -20.14
N ASN A 178 19.08 6.60 -19.16
CA ASN A 178 18.77 7.07 -17.80
C ASN A 178 17.94 8.35 -17.75
N ASP A 179 16.89 8.42 -18.57
CA ASP A 179 16.06 9.62 -18.67
C ASP A 179 14.58 9.28 -18.95
N TYR A 180 13.70 10.23 -18.60
CA TYR A 180 12.25 10.15 -18.74
C TYR A 180 11.84 10.98 -19.95
N ARG A 181 11.30 10.31 -20.98
CA ARG A 181 11.01 10.93 -22.28
C ARG A 181 9.57 10.78 -22.69
N GLU A 182 9.06 11.84 -23.29
CA GLU A 182 7.76 11.88 -23.92
C GLU A 182 7.80 11.30 -25.33
N GLN A 183 6.83 10.45 -25.62
CA GLN A 183 6.51 9.98 -26.97
C GLN A 183 5.16 10.55 -27.39
N VAL A 184 5.16 11.34 -28.46
CA VAL A 184 3.94 11.78 -29.11
C VAL A 184 3.59 10.79 -30.22
N TRP A 185 2.40 10.21 -30.14
CA TRP A 185 1.91 9.26 -31.11
C TRP A 185 1.17 9.94 -32.25
N GLN A 186 0.98 9.22 -33.37
CA GLN A 186 0.29 9.76 -34.55
C GLN A 186 -1.16 10.16 -34.30
N ASP A 187 -1.81 9.57 -33.29
CA ASP A 187 -3.17 9.91 -32.87
C ASP A 187 -3.24 11.11 -31.92
N GLY A 188 -2.09 11.76 -31.66
CA GLY A 188 -1.98 12.92 -30.78
C GLY A 188 -1.91 12.54 -29.28
N THR A 189 -1.84 11.27 -28.92
CA THR A 189 -1.63 10.86 -27.52
C THR A 189 -0.17 11.09 -27.10
N HIS A 190 0.00 11.44 -25.82
CA HIS A 190 1.29 11.73 -25.19
C HIS A 190 1.53 10.73 -24.09
N ASP A 191 2.54 9.89 -24.23
CA ASP A 191 2.95 8.91 -23.24
C ASP A 191 4.38 9.17 -22.79
N TRP A 192 4.64 8.97 -21.50
CA TRP A 192 5.96 9.19 -20.92
C TRP A 192 6.57 7.88 -20.46
N TYR A 193 7.80 7.62 -20.91
CA TYR A 193 8.54 6.37 -20.65
C TYR A 193 9.89 6.65 -20.01
N MET A 194 10.29 5.77 -19.10
CA MET A 194 11.62 5.79 -18.48
C MET A 194 12.55 4.84 -19.23
N PHE A 195 13.75 5.30 -19.55
CA PHE A 195 14.81 4.52 -20.16
C PHE A 195 15.98 4.38 -19.18
N GLY A 196 16.47 3.16 -18.99
CA GLY A 196 17.52 2.86 -18.03
C GLY A 196 18.91 3.24 -18.53
N ASN A 197 19.93 2.91 -17.74
CA ASN A 197 21.34 3.21 -18.06
C ASN A 197 21.85 2.54 -19.36
N ASP A 198 21.17 1.51 -19.81
CA ASP A 198 21.47 0.78 -21.05
C ASP A 198 20.53 1.19 -22.21
N GLY A 199 19.73 2.24 -22.01
CA GLY A 199 18.76 2.77 -22.95
C GLY A 199 17.49 1.93 -23.11
N ARG A 200 17.35 0.81 -22.41
CA ARG A 200 16.13 -0.01 -22.49
C ARG A 200 15.02 0.62 -21.70
N ILE A 201 13.79 0.45 -22.19
CA ILE A 201 12.60 0.87 -21.47
C ILE A 201 12.49 0.13 -20.13
N ILE A 202 12.12 0.87 -19.08
CA ILE A 202 11.99 0.35 -17.72
C ILE A 202 10.58 -0.18 -17.47
N SER A 203 10.51 -1.28 -16.71
CA SER A 203 9.29 -1.79 -16.08
C SER A 203 9.57 -2.24 -14.65
N GLY A 204 8.53 -2.24 -13.79
CA GLY A 204 8.68 -2.54 -12.38
C GLY A 204 9.24 -1.37 -11.57
N LEU A 205 9.87 -1.66 -10.43
CA LEU A 205 10.46 -0.65 -9.56
C LEU A 205 11.77 -0.11 -10.15
N TYR A 206 11.90 1.20 -10.16
CA TYR A 206 13.10 1.87 -10.64
C TYR A 206 13.45 3.10 -9.79
N ASN A 207 14.72 3.21 -9.40
CA ASN A 207 15.23 4.37 -8.67
C ASN A 207 15.79 5.39 -9.66
N TRP A 208 15.21 6.59 -9.66
CA TRP A 208 15.63 7.69 -10.51
C TRP A 208 15.67 9.00 -9.72
N GLN A 209 16.76 9.74 -9.82
CA GLN A 209 16.98 11.03 -9.14
C GLN A 209 16.66 10.97 -7.63
N GLY A 210 17.03 9.87 -6.95
CA GLY A 210 16.85 9.69 -5.51
C GLY A 210 15.43 9.28 -5.07
N SER A 211 14.51 9.09 -6.00
CA SER A 211 13.14 8.63 -5.75
C SER A 211 12.88 7.27 -6.41
N THR A 212 11.98 6.49 -5.81
CA THR A 212 11.56 5.19 -6.35
C THR A 212 10.22 5.34 -7.05
N TYR A 213 10.13 4.85 -8.28
CA TYR A 213 8.94 4.84 -9.11
C TYR A 213 8.58 3.41 -9.50
N TYR A 214 7.35 3.22 -9.96
CA TYR A 214 6.92 1.95 -10.55
C TYR A 214 6.36 2.18 -11.95
N PHE A 215 6.87 1.39 -12.90
CA PHE A 215 6.43 1.40 -14.30
C PHE A 215 5.69 0.10 -14.59
N ASP A 216 4.46 0.18 -15.08
CA ASP A 216 3.60 -0.98 -15.34
C ASP A 216 4.24 -1.92 -16.39
N PRO A 217 4.39 -3.22 -16.13
CA PRO A 217 5.09 -4.13 -17.03
C PRO A 217 4.41 -4.34 -18.39
N SER A 218 3.14 -4.00 -18.51
CA SER A 218 2.38 -4.19 -19.76
C SER A 218 2.37 -2.93 -20.62
N SER A 219 2.23 -1.76 -19.99
CA SER A 219 2.15 -0.46 -20.69
C SER A 219 3.46 0.30 -20.64
N TYR A 220 4.38 -0.01 -19.73
CA TYR A 220 5.59 0.73 -19.39
C TYR A 220 5.35 2.17 -18.88
N LEU A 221 4.10 2.52 -18.62
CA LEU A 221 3.74 3.82 -18.09
C LEU A 221 3.99 3.89 -16.59
N ARG A 222 4.36 5.07 -16.10
CA ARG A 222 4.48 5.32 -14.67
C ARG A 222 3.11 5.15 -14.00
N VAL A 223 3.11 4.49 -12.85
CA VAL A 223 1.91 4.33 -12.02
C VAL A 223 1.87 5.41 -10.96
N ASP A 224 0.77 6.16 -10.92
CA ASP A 224 0.53 7.22 -9.97
C ASP A 224 -0.70 6.89 -9.11
N ASN A 225 -0.65 7.29 -7.83
CA ASN A 225 -1.77 7.23 -6.91
C ASN A 225 -2.43 5.84 -6.83
N ASP A 226 -1.62 4.79 -6.74
CA ASP A 226 -2.10 3.40 -6.70
C ASP A 226 -1.16 2.48 -5.92
N TYR A 227 -1.67 1.31 -5.51
CA TYR A 227 -0.91 0.24 -4.89
C TYR A 227 -0.53 -0.82 -5.93
N ARG A 228 0.74 -1.20 -5.97
CA ARG A 228 1.23 -2.29 -6.83
C ARG A 228 1.90 -3.37 -6.00
N SER A 229 1.36 -4.59 -6.09
CA SER A 229 2.00 -5.77 -5.52
C SER A 229 3.24 -6.11 -6.35
N THR A 230 4.38 -6.21 -5.67
CA THR A 230 5.68 -6.51 -6.30
C THR A 230 6.26 -7.82 -5.78
N GLU A 231 5.72 -8.37 -4.68
CA GLU A 231 6.14 -9.60 -4.06
C GLU A 231 5.10 -10.71 -4.24
N ALA A 232 5.54 -11.96 -4.22
CA ALA A 232 4.66 -13.14 -4.38
C ALA A 232 3.66 -13.30 -3.22
N ASP A 233 3.96 -12.76 -2.05
CA ASP A 233 3.09 -12.74 -0.86
C ASP A 233 2.05 -11.61 -0.88
N GLY A 234 2.02 -10.81 -1.95
CA GLY A 234 1.08 -9.70 -2.11
C GLY A 234 1.53 -8.39 -1.47
N ARG A 235 2.73 -8.34 -0.84
CA ARG A 235 3.33 -7.07 -0.43
C ARG A 235 3.76 -6.28 -1.66
N GLY A 236 3.74 -4.97 -1.53
CA GLY A 236 4.08 -4.09 -2.64
C GLY A 236 4.28 -2.66 -2.17
N VAL A 237 4.23 -1.75 -3.11
CA VAL A 237 4.48 -0.33 -2.94
C VAL A 237 3.22 0.49 -3.14
N LEU A 238 3.08 1.58 -2.40
CA LEU A 238 2.05 2.60 -2.62
C LEU A 238 2.70 3.81 -3.31
N LEU A 239 2.17 4.19 -4.45
CA LEU A 239 2.64 5.31 -5.26
C LEU A 239 1.78 6.54 -4.96
N GLY A 240 2.42 7.67 -4.70
CA GLY A 240 1.73 8.95 -4.56
C GLY A 240 1.24 9.53 -5.89
N SER A 241 0.56 10.68 -5.85
CA SER A 241 0.04 11.37 -7.05
C SER A 241 1.12 11.82 -8.03
N ASN A 242 2.37 11.85 -7.59
CA ASN A 242 3.55 12.15 -8.42
C ASN A 242 4.34 10.89 -8.82
N GLY A 243 3.78 9.70 -8.59
CA GLY A 243 4.39 8.41 -8.89
C GLY A 243 5.52 7.96 -7.96
N ILE A 244 5.85 8.77 -6.95
CA ILE A 244 6.91 8.41 -5.99
C ILE A 244 6.37 7.40 -4.96
N ALA A 245 7.13 6.35 -4.69
CA ALA A 245 6.81 5.37 -3.67
C ALA A 245 6.77 6.01 -2.28
N LEU A 246 5.63 5.92 -1.61
CA LEU A 246 5.39 6.48 -0.28
C LEU A 246 6.02 5.59 0.80
N THR A 247 6.35 6.20 1.94
CA THR A 247 6.96 5.51 3.09
C THR A 247 6.31 5.93 4.40
N GLY A 248 6.57 5.17 5.47
CA GLY A 248 5.95 5.42 6.77
C GLY A 248 4.49 5.01 6.80
N VAL A 249 3.73 5.57 7.73
CA VAL A 249 2.29 5.30 7.84
C VAL A 249 1.53 6.08 6.77
N GLN A 250 0.76 5.37 5.96
CA GLN A 250 -0.05 5.93 4.88
C GLN A 250 -1.50 5.46 5.01
N LYS A 251 -2.44 6.35 4.73
CA LYS A 251 -3.85 6.01 4.64
C LYS A 251 -4.21 5.63 3.21
N TRP A 252 -4.73 4.41 3.03
CA TRP A 252 -5.15 3.90 1.73
C TRP A 252 -6.46 3.11 1.85
N MET A 253 -7.43 3.39 0.99
CA MET A 253 -8.73 2.70 0.96
C MET A 253 -9.39 2.56 2.35
N GLY A 254 -9.33 3.62 3.17
CA GLY A 254 -9.98 3.68 4.49
C GLY A 254 -9.20 3.05 5.65
N SER A 255 -8.04 2.45 5.40
CA SER A 255 -7.17 1.84 6.41
C SER A 255 -5.78 2.48 6.42
N TYR A 256 -5.03 2.29 7.52
CA TYR A 256 -3.64 2.71 7.61
C TYR A 256 -2.72 1.53 7.36
N TYR A 257 -1.62 1.77 6.63
CA TYR A 257 -0.57 0.81 6.30
C TYR A 257 0.79 1.44 6.55
N TYR A 258 1.79 0.61 6.78
CA TYR A 258 3.17 1.08 6.88
C TYR A 258 3.99 0.61 5.68
N PHE A 259 4.75 1.54 5.09
CA PHE A 259 5.69 1.25 4.01
C PHE A 259 7.11 1.51 4.49
N ASP A 260 7.95 0.50 4.41
CA ASP A 260 9.32 0.54 4.91
C ASP A 260 10.16 1.61 4.19
N PRO A 261 10.87 2.49 4.90
CA PRO A 261 11.61 3.58 4.28
C PRO A 261 12.73 3.15 3.34
N VAL A 262 13.27 1.94 3.50
CA VAL A 262 14.37 1.41 2.69
C VAL A 262 13.84 0.62 1.51
N THR A 263 13.01 -0.40 1.77
CA THR A 263 12.51 -1.31 0.74
C THR A 263 11.31 -0.75 -0.02
N LYS A 264 10.62 0.24 0.52
CA LYS A 264 9.34 0.82 0.05
C LYS A 264 8.17 -0.17 0.11
N LEU A 265 8.39 -1.39 0.56
CA LEU A 265 7.37 -2.43 0.65
C LEU A 265 6.46 -2.21 1.85
N ARG A 266 5.18 -2.61 1.70
CA ARG A 266 4.24 -2.73 2.80
C ARG A 266 4.79 -3.68 3.86
N VAL A 267 4.63 -3.31 5.12
CA VAL A 267 5.02 -4.13 6.27
C VAL A 267 3.78 -4.81 6.83
N ASP A 268 3.85 -6.12 7.00
CA ASP A 268 2.80 -6.97 7.55
C ASP A 268 3.30 -7.62 8.85
N ASN A 269 2.39 -7.87 9.79
CA ASN A 269 2.61 -8.56 11.08
C ASN A 269 3.80 -8.03 11.88
N ASP A 270 3.91 -6.70 12.02
CA ASP A 270 5.00 -6.07 12.74
C ASP A 270 4.61 -4.75 13.43
N TYR A 271 5.39 -4.40 14.47
CA TYR A 271 5.20 -3.19 15.26
C TYR A 271 6.20 -2.12 14.83
N ARG A 272 5.71 -1.02 14.24
CA ARG A 272 6.55 0.01 13.60
C ARG A 272 6.28 1.40 14.16
N GLN A 273 7.36 2.18 14.26
CA GLN A 273 7.25 3.59 14.61
C GLN A 273 6.91 4.41 13.37
N SER A 274 5.88 5.24 13.48
CA SER A 274 5.47 6.18 12.43
C SER A 274 6.44 7.35 12.31
N GLN A 275 6.31 8.11 11.25
CA GLN A 275 7.02 9.38 11.03
C GLN A 275 6.70 10.46 12.09
N TRP A 276 5.63 10.27 12.88
CA TRP A 276 5.24 11.16 13.98
C TRP A 276 5.76 10.71 15.34
N GLY A 277 6.48 9.59 15.40
CA GLY A 277 7.03 9.03 16.65
C GLY A 277 6.11 8.06 17.38
N SER A 278 4.84 7.90 16.99
CA SER A 278 3.91 6.93 17.58
C SER A 278 4.13 5.53 17.03
N TRP A 279 3.86 4.51 17.83
CA TRP A 279 4.03 3.11 17.47
C TRP A 279 2.71 2.44 17.14
N TYR A 280 2.65 1.74 16.01
CA TYR A 280 1.47 1.05 15.51
C TYR A 280 1.78 -0.42 15.21
N MET A 281 0.83 -1.28 15.46
CA MET A 281 0.86 -2.69 15.03
C MET A 281 0.16 -2.81 13.68
N PHE A 282 0.81 -3.50 12.75
CA PHE A 282 0.24 -3.86 11.45
C PHE A 282 0.00 -5.36 11.41
N GLY A 283 -1.22 -5.78 11.07
CA GLY A 283 -1.62 -7.17 11.04
C GLY A 283 -1.10 -7.94 9.83
N ASP A 284 -1.53 -9.19 9.69
CA ASP A 284 -1.11 -10.08 8.60
C ASP A 284 -1.51 -9.57 7.21
N ASP A 285 -2.49 -8.68 7.13
CA ASP A 285 -2.94 -8.02 5.90
C ASP A 285 -2.33 -6.63 5.71
N GLY A 286 -1.40 -6.24 6.59
CA GLY A 286 -0.70 -4.97 6.61
C GLY A 286 -1.50 -3.79 7.13
N ARG A 287 -2.76 -3.98 7.54
CA ARG A 287 -3.59 -2.91 8.11
C ARG A 287 -3.20 -2.63 9.55
N ALA A 288 -3.27 -1.36 9.95
CA ALA A 288 -3.14 -1.00 11.35
C ALA A 288 -4.22 -1.72 12.19
N VAL A 289 -3.77 -2.37 13.25
CA VAL A 289 -4.62 -3.18 14.14
C VAL A 289 -5.43 -2.29 15.08
N SER A 290 -6.67 -2.70 15.37
CA SER A 290 -7.50 -2.13 16.41
C SER A 290 -8.20 -3.23 17.22
N GLY A 291 -8.54 -2.94 18.48
CA GLY A 291 -9.11 -3.91 19.40
C GLY A 291 -8.09 -4.89 19.96
N LEU A 292 -8.55 -6.07 20.39
CA LEU A 292 -7.67 -7.13 20.91
C LEU A 292 -6.91 -7.81 19.76
N TYR A 293 -5.60 -7.97 19.94
CA TYR A 293 -4.73 -8.61 18.97
C TYR A 293 -3.65 -9.47 19.63
N ASN A 294 -3.49 -10.69 19.15
CA ASN A 294 -2.42 -11.60 19.59
C ASN A 294 -1.15 -11.34 18.79
N TRP A 295 -0.06 -10.99 19.47
CA TRP A 295 1.23 -10.80 18.86
C TRP A 295 2.33 -11.42 19.71
N GLN A 296 3.17 -12.25 19.11
CA GLN A 296 4.26 -12.97 19.78
C GLN A 296 3.82 -13.72 21.07
N GLY A 297 2.63 -14.33 21.04
CA GLY A 297 2.08 -15.13 22.14
C GLY A 297 1.49 -14.32 23.30
N SER A 298 1.37 -13.00 23.18
CA SER A 298 0.71 -12.13 24.14
C SER A 298 -0.46 -11.40 23.50
N LEU A 299 -1.53 -11.18 24.31
CA LEU A 299 -2.70 -10.45 23.88
C LEU A 299 -2.51 -8.96 24.23
N TYR A 300 -2.73 -8.08 23.26
CA TYR A 300 -2.67 -6.63 23.41
C TYR A 300 -3.99 -5.98 23.00
N TYR A 301 -4.21 -4.74 23.43
CA TYR A 301 -5.33 -3.94 22.97
C TYR A 301 -4.84 -2.66 22.30
N PHE A 302 -5.39 -2.38 21.10
CA PHE A 302 -5.12 -1.19 20.33
C PHE A 302 -6.42 -0.37 20.22
N ASP A 303 -6.37 0.89 20.63
CA ASP A 303 -7.54 1.78 20.63
C ASP A 303 -8.13 1.91 19.21
N PRO A 304 -9.45 1.75 19.05
CA PRO A 304 -10.08 1.75 17.72
C PRO A 304 -10.07 3.08 16.97
N VAL A 305 -9.80 4.18 17.68
CA VAL A 305 -9.77 5.52 17.11
C VAL A 305 -8.35 5.95 16.78
N THR A 306 -7.42 5.74 17.71
CA THR A 306 -6.03 6.18 17.59
C THR A 306 -5.12 5.10 17.03
N TYR A 307 -5.51 3.82 17.06
CA TYR A 307 -4.71 2.63 16.73
C TYR A 307 -3.45 2.47 17.60
N LEU A 308 -3.35 3.24 18.70
CA LEU A 308 -2.24 3.14 19.63
C LEU A 308 -2.49 2.00 20.64
N LYS A 309 -1.40 1.39 21.08
CA LYS A 309 -1.46 0.37 22.13
C LYS A 309 -1.77 1.02 23.47
N ASP A 310 -2.81 0.55 24.15
CA ASP A 310 -3.14 0.97 25.48
C ASP A 310 -2.34 0.22 26.54
N THR A 311 -2.02 0.91 27.62
CA THR A 311 -1.28 0.35 28.78
C THR A 311 -1.86 0.87 30.09
N ASN A 312 -1.65 0.14 31.21
CA ASN A 312 -2.05 0.55 32.55
C ASN A 312 -3.53 1.00 32.69
N THR A 313 -4.42 0.35 31.96
CA THR A 313 -5.84 0.70 31.97
C THR A 313 -6.70 -0.56 31.92
N GLU A 314 -8.01 -0.38 32.00
CA GLU A 314 -9.01 -1.42 31.82
C GLU A 314 -9.83 -1.11 30.59
N VAL A 315 -10.09 -2.12 29.76
CA VAL A 315 -10.94 -2.01 28.58
C VAL A 315 -12.04 -3.06 28.61
N THR A 316 -13.17 -2.79 28.01
CA THR A 316 -14.26 -3.76 27.86
C THR A 316 -14.46 -4.05 26.38
N VAL A 317 -14.28 -5.30 25.97
CA VAL A 317 -14.46 -5.75 24.60
C VAL A 317 -15.52 -6.85 24.61
N ASN A 318 -16.60 -6.68 23.86
CA ASN A 318 -17.73 -7.62 23.79
C ASN A 318 -18.28 -8.03 25.19
N GLY A 319 -18.33 -7.08 26.13
CA GLY A 319 -18.79 -7.34 27.49
C GLY A 319 -17.77 -7.96 28.45
N GLN A 320 -16.64 -8.41 27.95
CA GLN A 320 -15.52 -8.93 28.74
C GLN A 320 -14.57 -7.80 29.12
N LYS A 321 -14.27 -7.66 30.42
CA LYS A 321 -13.26 -6.73 30.92
C LYS A 321 -11.86 -7.33 30.81
N TYR A 322 -10.92 -6.48 30.38
CA TYR A 322 -9.50 -6.78 30.32
C TYR A 322 -8.72 -5.73 31.10
N LYS A 323 -7.76 -6.18 31.87
CA LYS A 323 -6.76 -5.32 32.53
C LYS A 323 -5.49 -5.34 31.69
N LEU A 324 -5.00 -4.15 31.37
CA LEU A 324 -3.78 -3.94 30.60
C LEU A 324 -2.65 -3.59 31.57
N ASP A 325 -1.54 -4.33 31.50
CA ASP A 325 -0.37 -4.06 32.32
C ASP A 325 0.50 -2.92 31.77
N ASN A 326 1.64 -2.64 32.40
CA ASN A 326 2.60 -1.62 31.95
C ASN A 326 3.14 -1.84 30.55
N ASN A 327 3.13 -3.08 30.06
CA ASN A 327 3.58 -3.45 28.71
C ASN A 327 2.42 -3.48 27.72
N GLY A 328 1.17 -3.28 28.19
CA GLY A 328 -0.06 -3.37 27.42
C GLY A 328 -0.56 -4.80 27.22
N ILE A 329 -0.03 -5.77 27.97
CA ILE A 329 -0.52 -7.15 27.91
C ILE A 329 -1.92 -7.19 28.53
N ALA A 330 -2.89 -7.61 27.74
CA ALA A 330 -4.29 -7.71 28.13
C ALA A 330 -4.55 -9.04 28.83
N THR A 331 -5.03 -8.98 30.06
CA THR A 331 -5.49 -10.14 30.82
C THR A 331 -6.98 -10.01 31.08
N ALA A 332 -7.77 -11.02 30.68
CA ALA A 332 -9.20 -11.02 30.95
C ALA A 332 -9.45 -11.01 32.47
N GLU A 333 -10.23 -10.06 32.94
CA GLU A 333 -10.72 -10.06 34.32
C GLU A 333 -11.91 -11.01 34.42
N ASN A 334 -11.62 -12.20 34.90
CA ASN A 334 -12.65 -13.21 35.14
C ASN A 334 -13.03 -13.26 36.63
N ASP A 335 -13.78 -12.25 37.09
CA ASP A 335 -14.45 -12.30 38.40
C ASP A 335 -15.19 -13.61 38.65
N GLY A 336 -15.71 -14.24 37.59
CA GLY A 336 -16.37 -15.55 37.67
C GLY A 336 -15.43 -16.67 38.01
N VAL A 337 -14.24 -16.70 37.42
CA VAL A 337 -13.21 -17.74 37.72
C VAL A 337 -12.71 -17.60 39.16
N ASP A 338 -12.41 -16.40 39.60
CA ASP A 338 -11.91 -16.13 40.95
C ASP A 338 -12.97 -16.43 42.01
N ARG A 339 -14.24 -16.08 41.76
CA ARG A 339 -15.37 -16.49 42.59
C ARG A 339 -15.51 -18.01 42.65
N ALA A 340 -15.44 -18.71 41.52
CA ALA A 340 -15.50 -20.19 41.52
C ALA A 340 -14.35 -20.81 42.27
N LEU A 341 -13.12 -20.30 42.09
CA LEU A 341 -11.93 -20.78 42.84
C LEU A 341 -12.02 -20.53 44.33
N SER A 342 -12.66 -19.45 44.78
CA SER A 342 -12.89 -19.17 46.21
C SER A 342 -13.83 -20.21 46.89
N MET A 343 -14.59 -20.94 46.07
CA MET A 343 -15.52 -22.00 46.56
C MET A 343 -14.89 -23.41 46.59
N LYS A 344 -13.59 -23.56 46.35
CA LYS A 344 -12.91 -24.86 46.48
C LYS A 344 -13.14 -25.46 47.88
N GLY A 345 -13.46 -26.77 47.92
CA GLY A 345 -13.83 -27.46 49.15
C GLY A 345 -15.30 -27.37 49.53
N THR A 346 -16.10 -26.55 48.86
CA THR A 346 -17.57 -26.51 49.07
C THR A 346 -18.19 -27.82 48.59
N PRO A 347 -19.04 -28.50 49.40
CA PRO A 347 -19.68 -29.74 49.02
C PRO A 347 -20.51 -29.66 47.73
N TYR A 348 -20.53 -30.76 46.95
CA TYR A 348 -21.50 -30.91 45.89
C TYR A 348 -22.90 -31.09 46.47
N VAL A 349 -23.85 -30.31 46.03
CA VAL A 349 -25.27 -30.42 46.42
C VAL A 349 -26.11 -30.32 45.10
N TRP A 350 -26.86 -31.37 44.81
CA TRP A 350 -27.75 -31.34 43.66
C TRP A 350 -28.76 -30.20 43.78
N GLY A 351 -28.88 -29.38 42.72
CA GLY A 351 -29.72 -28.19 42.78
C GLY A 351 -29.11 -26.99 43.51
N GLY A 352 -27.92 -27.13 44.11
CA GLY A 352 -27.20 -26.07 44.83
C GLY A 352 -26.64 -25.02 43.88
N ASN A 353 -26.79 -23.73 44.23
CA ASN A 353 -26.31 -22.59 43.45
C ASN A 353 -25.86 -21.40 44.28
N LYS A 354 -25.43 -21.64 45.52
CA LYS A 354 -24.96 -20.60 46.47
C LYS A 354 -23.89 -21.17 47.41
N PRO A 355 -23.08 -20.32 48.07
CA PRO A 355 -22.14 -20.72 49.07
C PRO A 355 -22.80 -21.67 50.13
N GLY A 356 -22.16 -22.81 50.40
CA GLY A 356 -22.68 -23.90 51.21
C GLY A 356 -23.00 -25.17 50.41
N GLY A 357 -23.22 -25.08 49.08
CA GLY A 357 -23.39 -26.23 48.22
C GLY A 357 -23.67 -25.85 46.78
N PHE A 358 -22.99 -26.53 45.87
CA PHE A 358 -23.14 -26.30 44.43
C PHE A 358 -23.28 -27.61 43.64
N ASP A 359 -24.14 -27.61 42.62
CA ASP A 359 -23.92 -28.52 41.50
C ASP A 359 -23.09 -27.85 40.40
N CYS A 360 -22.78 -28.55 39.31
CA CYS A 360 -21.90 -28.08 38.25
C CYS A 360 -22.36 -26.77 37.64
N SER A 361 -23.61 -26.70 37.19
CA SER A 361 -24.22 -25.53 36.56
C SER A 361 -24.59 -24.43 37.56
N GLY A 362 -24.86 -24.78 38.83
CA GLY A 362 -25.09 -23.83 39.89
C GLY A 362 -23.82 -23.08 40.30
N LEU A 363 -22.65 -23.74 40.30
CA LEU A 363 -21.37 -23.07 40.47
C LEU A 363 -21.12 -22.04 39.37
N VAL A 364 -21.34 -22.39 38.11
CA VAL A 364 -21.24 -21.50 36.97
C VAL A 364 -22.23 -20.32 37.09
N GLN A 365 -23.50 -20.62 37.37
CA GLN A 365 -24.53 -19.59 37.54
C GLN A 365 -24.13 -18.56 38.58
N TRP A 366 -23.73 -19.01 39.74
CA TRP A 366 -23.33 -18.15 40.85
C TRP A 366 -22.03 -17.39 40.57
N ALA A 367 -21.03 -18.08 40.02
CA ALA A 367 -19.73 -17.52 39.74
C ALA A 367 -19.80 -16.37 38.72
N PHE A 368 -20.56 -16.52 37.65
CA PHE A 368 -20.72 -15.52 36.62
C PHE A 368 -21.94 -14.63 36.80
N LYS A 369 -22.67 -14.76 37.94
CA LYS A 369 -23.89 -14.00 38.22
C LYS A 369 -24.95 -14.10 37.12
N LEU A 370 -25.11 -15.29 36.55
CA LEU A 370 -26.04 -15.53 35.44
C LEU A 370 -27.49 -15.45 35.96
N GLY A 371 -28.38 -15.00 35.10
CA GLY A 371 -29.82 -14.93 35.42
C GLY A 371 -30.44 -16.30 35.68
N SER A 372 -31.67 -16.32 36.25
CA SER A 372 -32.39 -17.54 36.62
C SER A 372 -32.67 -18.48 35.43
N ASN A 373 -32.73 -17.96 34.22
CA ASN A 373 -32.90 -18.68 32.97
C ASN A 373 -31.65 -19.46 32.50
N TYR A 374 -30.52 -19.33 33.22
CA TYR A 374 -29.27 -20.07 32.95
C TYR A 374 -28.91 -21.01 34.11
N ARG A 375 -29.87 -21.75 34.62
CA ARG A 375 -29.67 -22.63 35.78
C ARG A 375 -29.03 -23.96 35.41
N THR A 376 -29.30 -24.48 34.21
CA THR A 376 -28.88 -25.84 33.80
C THR A 376 -27.80 -25.77 32.70
N THR A 377 -27.08 -26.88 32.52
CA THR A 377 -26.13 -27.06 31.43
C THR A 377 -26.76 -26.78 30.05
N TYR A 378 -28.01 -27.24 29.83
CA TYR A 378 -28.77 -26.99 28.58
C TYR A 378 -28.99 -25.52 28.29
N GLN A 379 -29.19 -24.71 29.32
CA GLN A 379 -29.37 -23.28 29.17
C GLN A 379 -28.03 -22.56 29.05
N GLN A 380 -27.01 -22.98 29.76
CA GLN A 380 -25.69 -22.33 29.76
C GLN A 380 -24.92 -22.54 28.44
N GLN A 381 -25.11 -23.68 27.77
CA GLN A 381 -24.50 -23.90 26.46
C GLN A 381 -24.96 -22.90 25.36
N THR A 382 -26.11 -22.24 25.54
CA THR A 382 -26.64 -21.27 24.59
C THR A 382 -26.04 -19.86 24.77
N LEU A 383 -25.11 -19.67 25.72
CA LEU A 383 -24.50 -18.38 26.02
C LEU A 383 -23.46 -17.91 24.98
N GLY A 384 -23.05 -18.79 24.05
CA GLY A 384 -22.09 -18.44 23.00
C GLY A 384 -21.97 -19.54 21.94
N THR A 385 -21.03 -19.34 21.02
CA THR A 385 -20.71 -20.31 19.98
C THR A 385 -19.95 -21.50 20.56
N HIS A 386 -20.24 -22.73 20.07
CA HIS A 386 -19.54 -23.93 20.45
C HIS A 386 -18.18 -24.03 19.73
N HIS A 387 -17.11 -24.24 20.51
CA HIS A 387 -15.75 -24.46 20.06
C HIS A 387 -15.29 -25.86 20.49
N TYR A 388 -14.65 -26.61 19.59
CA TYR A 388 -14.31 -28.02 19.80
C TYR A 388 -12.82 -28.26 20.10
N ASP A 389 -11.99 -27.25 20.03
CA ASP A 389 -10.56 -27.27 20.35
C ASP A 389 -10.32 -27.11 21.88
N VAL A 390 -10.92 -27.96 22.67
CA VAL A 390 -11.07 -27.85 24.14
C VAL A 390 -9.75 -27.72 24.93
N TYR A 391 -8.61 -28.15 24.36
CA TYR A 391 -7.30 -27.95 24.96
C TYR A 391 -6.82 -26.50 24.91
N ASN A 392 -7.38 -25.71 24.00
CA ASN A 392 -7.09 -24.28 23.84
C ASN A 392 -8.18 -23.39 24.47
N ALA A 393 -9.10 -23.96 25.23
CA ALA A 393 -10.17 -23.20 25.86
C ALA A 393 -9.60 -22.08 26.75
N PRO A 394 -9.94 -20.80 26.50
CA PRO A 394 -9.40 -19.69 27.27
C PRO A 394 -9.88 -19.73 28.73
N LYS A 395 -9.16 -19.04 29.63
CA LYS A 395 -9.58 -18.83 31.01
C LYS A 395 -10.97 -18.18 31.04
N GLY A 396 -11.89 -18.79 31.81
CA GLY A 396 -13.28 -18.32 31.94
C GLY A 396 -14.25 -18.94 30.95
N ALA A 397 -13.80 -19.66 29.93
CA ALA A 397 -14.68 -20.41 29.04
C ALA A 397 -15.43 -21.50 29.85
N LEU A 398 -16.66 -21.77 29.45
CA LEU A 398 -17.47 -22.87 30.01
C LEU A 398 -17.22 -24.14 29.21
N LEU A 399 -16.63 -25.16 29.86
CA LEU A 399 -16.34 -26.46 29.27
C LEU A 399 -17.54 -27.37 29.49
N PHE A 400 -18.10 -27.93 28.41
CA PHE A 400 -19.25 -28.84 28.47
C PHE A 400 -18.84 -30.29 28.19
N PHE A 401 -19.46 -31.22 28.92
CA PHE A 401 -19.23 -32.65 28.80
C PHE A 401 -20.54 -33.33 28.39
N GLY A 402 -20.50 -34.15 27.37
CA GLY A 402 -21.63 -34.76 26.70
C GLY A 402 -21.78 -34.21 25.27
N SER A 403 -22.85 -34.64 24.56
CA SER A 403 -23.12 -34.11 23.23
C SER A 403 -23.70 -32.70 23.32
N ASP A 404 -23.67 -31.96 22.20
CA ASP A 404 -24.28 -30.63 22.06
C ASP A 404 -25.79 -30.63 22.36
N SER A 405 -26.47 -31.75 22.17
CA SER A 405 -27.88 -31.92 22.50
C SER A 405 -28.16 -32.40 23.93
N ALA A 406 -27.12 -32.92 24.63
CA ALA A 406 -27.26 -33.50 25.94
C ALA A 406 -26.02 -33.27 26.82
N PRO A 407 -25.65 -32.01 27.16
CA PRO A 407 -24.56 -31.72 28.08
C PRO A 407 -24.97 -32.05 29.51
N TYR A 408 -24.30 -33.06 30.07
CA TYR A 408 -24.61 -33.52 31.42
C TYR A 408 -23.77 -32.86 32.52
N HIS A 409 -22.65 -32.24 32.16
CA HIS A 409 -21.77 -31.55 33.08
C HIS A 409 -21.16 -30.29 32.47
N VAL A 410 -20.80 -29.32 33.32
CA VAL A 410 -20.12 -28.09 32.96
C VAL A 410 -19.03 -27.75 33.97
N ALA A 411 -17.92 -27.18 33.49
CA ALA A 411 -16.80 -26.67 34.25
C ALA A 411 -16.36 -25.32 33.78
N ILE A 412 -15.54 -24.61 34.55
CA ILE A 412 -14.98 -23.29 34.22
C ILE A 412 -13.50 -23.48 33.93
N SER A 413 -13.06 -23.17 32.70
CA SER A 413 -11.67 -23.24 32.24
C SER A 413 -10.77 -22.27 33.00
N LEU A 414 -9.55 -22.72 33.35
CA LEU A 414 -8.48 -21.87 33.91
C LEU A 414 -7.45 -21.44 32.86
N GLY A 415 -7.64 -21.82 31.57
CA GLY A 415 -6.82 -21.39 30.44
C GLY A 415 -5.51 -22.15 30.25
N ASN A 416 -5.24 -23.20 31.06
CA ASN A 416 -3.97 -23.96 31.05
C ASN A 416 -4.20 -25.49 30.99
N GLY A 417 -5.33 -25.93 30.42
CA GLY A 417 -5.74 -27.34 30.40
C GLY A 417 -6.28 -27.85 31.73
N SER A 418 -6.53 -26.97 32.71
CA SER A 418 -7.26 -27.26 33.92
C SER A 418 -8.58 -26.47 34.01
N TYR A 419 -9.45 -26.89 34.92
CA TYR A 419 -10.76 -26.25 35.12
C TYR A 419 -11.20 -26.39 36.58
N VAL A 420 -12.08 -25.51 37.05
CA VAL A 420 -12.76 -25.64 38.34
C VAL A 420 -14.21 -26.09 38.13
N HIS A 421 -14.66 -27.05 38.93
CA HIS A 421 -15.99 -27.62 38.84
C HIS A 421 -16.53 -28.16 40.18
N ALA A 422 -17.83 -28.34 40.28
CA ALA A 422 -18.48 -29.18 41.29
C ALA A 422 -18.85 -30.52 40.61
N PRO A 423 -18.12 -31.62 40.88
CA PRO A 423 -18.18 -32.82 40.04
C PRO A 423 -19.43 -33.68 40.24
N GLU A 424 -19.66 -34.23 41.46
CA GLU A 424 -20.70 -35.21 41.73
C GLU A 424 -21.04 -35.29 43.21
N PRO A 425 -22.19 -35.95 43.59
CA PRO A 425 -22.54 -36.18 44.97
C PRO A 425 -21.44 -36.89 45.79
N GLY A 426 -21.13 -36.36 46.97
CA GLY A 426 -20.08 -36.90 47.86
C GLY A 426 -18.71 -36.26 47.63
N ASP A 427 -18.57 -35.43 46.60
CA ASP A 427 -17.34 -34.69 46.28
C ASP A 427 -17.51 -33.19 46.59
N VAL A 428 -16.44 -32.41 46.34
CA VAL A 428 -16.39 -30.97 46.60
C VAL A 428 -15.99 -30.20 45.35
N VAL A 429 -16.22 -28.88 45.33
CA VAL A 429 -15.65 -27.99 44.30
C VAL A 429 -14.13 -28.15 44.31
N LYS A 430 -13.58 -28.51 43.14
CA LYS A 430 -12.16 -28.81 42.98
C LYS A 430 -11.63 -28.47 41.61
N ILE A 431 -10.33 -28.57 41.40
CA ILE A 431 -9.68 -28.45 40.12
C ILE A 431 -9.62 -29.82 39.45
N GLY A 432 -10.11 -29.87 38.18
CA GLY A 432 -9.94 -30.99 37.27
C GLY A 432 -8.98 -30.61 36.13
N TYR A 433 -8.62 -31.62 35.31
CA TYR A 433 -7.69 -31.45 34.21
C TYR A 433 -8.25 -32.09 32.94
N THR A 434 -8.22 -31.35 31.83
CA THR A 434 -8.71 -31.78 30.50
C THR A 434 -8.06 -33.10 30.06
N LYS A 435 -6.79 -33.34 30.38
CA LYS A 435 -6.06 -34.57 30.06
C LYS A 435 -6.61 -35.85 30.75
N TYR A 436 -7.33 -35.72 31.85
CA TYR A 436 -7.90 -36.85 32.57
C TYR A 436 -9.41 -37.02 32.36
N PHE A 437 -10.11 -35.90 32.21
CA PHE A 437 -11.53 -35.86 31.90
C PHE A 437 -11.78 -34.74 30.89
N THR A 438 -11.93 -35.12 29.63
CA THR A 438 -11.93 -34.23 28.48
C THR A 438 -13.33 -33.72 28.21
N ALA A 439 -13.50 -32.41 28.13
CA ALA A 439 -14.74 -31.77 27.65
C ALA A 439 -15.00 -32.07 26.18
N SER A 440 -16.23 -31.99 25.75
CA SER A 440 -16.61 -32.19 24.35
C SER A 440 -16.51 -30.90 23.52
N TYR A 441 -16.83 -29.77 24.15
CA TYR A 441 -16.76 -28.43 23.53
C TYR A 441 -16.72 -27.37 24.63
N TYR A 442 -16.48 -26.11 24.25
CA TYR A 442 -16.58 -24.99 25.17
C TYR A 442 -17.32 -23.81 24.54
N VAL A 443 -17.76 -22.90 25.39
CA VAL A 443 -18.42 -21.64 25.05
C VAL A 443 -17.66 -20.51 25.77
N VAL A 444 -17.42 -19.40 25.08
CA VAL A 444 -16.87 -18.17 25.64
C VAL A 444 -18.03 -17.21 25.93
N LEU A 445 -18.06 -16.68 27.20
CA LEU A 445 -19.10 -15.77 27.67
C LEU A 445 -18.87 -14.35 27.18
#